data_3eb47c2b1a5b45f456d74c375df1c7c3
#
_entry.id   3eb47c2b1a5b45f456d74c375df1c7c3
#
_cell.length_a   1.000
_cell.length_b   1.000
_cell.length_c   1.000
_cell.angle_alpha   90.00
_cell.angle_beta   90.00
_cell.angle_gamma   90.00
#
_symmetry.space_group_name_H-M   'P 1'
#
loop_
_entity.id
_entity.type
_entity.pdbx_description
1 polymer ?
#
loop_
_entity_poly.entity_id
_entity_poly.type
_entity_poly.pdbx_seq_one_letter_code
_entity_poly.pdbx_strand_id
1 'polypeptide(L)'
;MHKYWQMLGIALTGVAALQATPGAQAAESAQGIYVLGNRGPLAGVTPPPGFYFESETYYYSGNLGGGRAFQTGGVVAANVKIDFTANFATPIWVTPVEILGGNLGFSITIPFGTPNISAGAVLFSPRIDRIIAGRERDANFSVGDIYLASFVGWHSGNLHWSTTLLGVVPSGSYESGQLSNISLNRPAIDFSGAITYLDPILGYELSVVPGITFNWINPATQYLTGTEFHLEWSASKYLSKELSVGLVGYYYNQLTGDSGSGDRIGPFKGRVTSLGAQIGYTFKLGEIPVSTNLRFFREFDVRNRFAGTATFLTISAPLWVAPPKPVAEAKPIVSKF
;
A
#
# COMPACT_ATOMS: atom_id res chain seq x y z
N MET A 1 -53.38 20.63 -3.66
CA MET A 1 -52.95 19.83 -2.50
C MET A 1 -52.48 18.40 -2.82
N HIS A 2 -52.69 17.87 -4.03
CA HIS A 2 -52.33 16.46 -4.37
C HIS A 2 -50.86 16.23 -4.78
N LYS A 3 -50.11 17.27 -5.18
CA LYS A 3 -48.68 17.12 -5.64
C LYS A 3 -47.65 17.00 -4.51
N TYR A 4 -47.92 17.51 -3.32
CA TYR A 4 -47.00 17.45 -2.19
C TYR A 4 -46.94 16.12 -1.47
N TRP A 5 -47.99 15.34 -1.55
CA TRP A 5 -48.07 13.99 -0.93
C TRP A 5 -47.27 12.93 -1.69
N GLN A 6 -47.08 13.08 -3.00
CA GLN A 6 -46.26 12.12 -3.79
C GLN A 6 -44.77 12.34 -3.57
N MET A 7 -44.33 13.54 -3.29
CA MET A 7 -42.90 13.78 -2.98
C MET A 7 -42.53 13.33 -1.57
N LEU A 8 -43.42 13.41 -0.61
CA LEU A 8 -43.18 12.89 0.75
C LEU A 8 -43.09 11.37 0.78
N GLY A 9 -43.88 10.68 -0.07
CA GLY A 9 -43.88 9.23 -0.18
C GLY A 9 -42.56 8.66 -0.75
N ILE A 10 -41.94 9.36 -1.69
CA ILE A 10 -40.66 8.96 -2.30
C ILE A 10 -39.50 9.19 -1.34
N ALA A 11 -39.55 10.26 -0.53
CA ALA A 11 -38.53 10.53 0.48
C ALA A 11 -38.55 9.52 1.63
N LEU A 12 -39.76 9.10 2.06
CA LEU A 12 -39.95 8.12 3.14
C LEU A 12 -39.59 6.68 2.71
N THR A 13 -39.83 6.30 1.45
CA THR A 13 -39.42 5.00 0.93
C THR A 13 -37.90 4.91 0.73
N GLY A 14 -37.21 6.01 0.41
CA GLY A 14 -35.75 6.07 0.32
C GLY A 14 -35.06 5.87 1.69
N VAL A 15 -35.63 6.40 2.76
CA VAL A 15 -35.08 6.29 4.12
C VAL A 15 -35.36 4.89 4.71
N ALA A 16 -36.50 4.27 4.39
CA ALA A 16 -36.82 2.92 4.88
C ALA A 16 -35.97 1.82 4.20
N ALA A 17 -35.51 2.03 2.95
CA ALA A 17 -34.60 1.09 2.27
C ALA A 17 -33.16 1.14 2.79
N LEU A 18 -32.77 2.20 3.50
CA LEU A 18 -31.42 2.34 4.11
C LEU A 18 -31.28 1.58 5.43
N GLN A 19 -32.37 1.10 6.04
CA GLN A 19 -32.32 0.35 7.30
C GLN A 19 -32.06 -1.16 7.13
N ALA A 20 -31.95 -1.68 5.90
CA ALA A 20 -31.90 -3.11 5.62
C ALA A 20 -30.60 -3.63 4.99
N THR A 21 -29.51 -2.87 4.98
CA THR A 21 -28.23 -3.37 4.43
C THR A 21 -27.12 -3.35 5.46
N PRO A 22 -26.75 -4.51 6.07
CA PRO A 22 -25.50 -4.62 6.79
C PRO A 22 -24.36 -4.68 5.76
N GLY A 23 -23.84 -3.54 5.36
CA GLY A 23 -22.79 -3.47 4.34
C GLY A 23 -21.94 -2.21 4.49
N ALA A 24 -21.31 -2.05 5.65
CA ALA A 24 -20.40 -0.96 5.89
C ALA A 24 -18.94 -1.38 5.66
N GLN A 25 -18.08 -0.43 5.48
CA GLN A 25 -16.70 -0.58 5.11
C GLN A 25 -15.79 -0.60 6.35
N ALA A 26 -14.69 -1.33 6.29
CA ALA A 26 -13.65 -1.32 7.29
C ALA A 26 -12.47 -0.44 6.85
N ALA A 27 -11.78 0.15 7.80
CA ALA A 27 -10.76 1.19 7.72
C ALA A 27 -11.28 2.52 7.14
N GLU A 28 -10.87 3.63 7.73
CA GLU A 28 -11.16 4.95 7.15
C GLU A 28 -10.53 5.03 5.75
N SER A 29 -11.29 5.48 4.77
CA SER A 29 -10.92 5.52 3.34
C SER A 29 -10.79 4.15 2.66
N ALA A 30 -11.19 3.05 3.30
CA ALA A 30 -11.01 1.68 2.83
C ALA A 30 -9.56 1.32 2.47
N GLN A 31 -8.61 2.06 2.96
CA GLN A 31 -7.19 1.90 2.70
C GLN A 31 -6.42 1.76 4.00
N GLY A 32 -5.53 0.76 4.04
CA GLY A 32 -4.47 0.72 5.03
C GLY A 32 -3.36 1.72 4.69
N ILE A 33 -2.49 2.01 5.64
CA ILE A 33 -1.27 2.78 5.37
C ILE A 33 -0.28 1.95 4.55
N TYR A 34 -0.31 0.63 4.69
CA TYR A 34 0.49 -0.27 3.86
C TYR A 34 -0.17 -0.42 2.49
N VAL A 35 0.57 -0.08 1.44
CA VAL A 35 0.09 -0.16 0.06
C VAL A 35 0.22 -1.60 -0.43
N LEU A 36 -0.90 -2.32 -0.50
CA LEU A 36 -0.95 -3.73 -0.93
C LEU A 36 -0.47 -3.89 -2.37
N GLY A 37 0.46 -4.82 -2.60
CA GLY A 37 1.09 -5.05 -3.89
C GLY A 37 2.38 -4.25 -4.12
N ASN A 38 2.78 -3.40 -3.17
CA ASN A 38 4.03 -2.63 -3.25
C ASN A 38 5.26 -3.53 -3.22
N ARG A 39 5.30 -4.52 -2.35
CA ARG A 39 6.43 -5.46 -2.27
C ARG A 39 6.28 -6.53 -3.35
N GLY A 40 7.20 -6.55 -4.28
CA GLY A 40 7.19 -7.46 -5.43
C GLY A 40 8.28 -8.54 -5.34
N PRO A 41 8.72 -9.03 -6.49
CA PRO A 41 9.85 -9.94 -6.57
C PRO A 41 11.09 -9.38 -5.88
N LEU A 42 11.92 -10.27 -5.32
CA LEU A 42 13.15 -9.96 -4.59
C LEU A 42 12.93 -9.17 -3.28
N ALA A 43 11.72 -9.20 -2.71
CA ALA A 43 11.36 -8.40 -1.54
C ALA A 43 12.27 -8.61 -0.30
N GLY A 44 12.89 -9.79 -0.15
CA GLY A 44 13.84 -10.09 0.92
C GLY A 44 15.29 -9.73 0.60
N VAL A 45 15.58 -9.32 -0.65
CA VAL A 45 16.93 -9.01 -1.09
C VAL A 45 17.28 -7.57 -0.72
N THR A 46 18.34 -7.41 0.06
CA THR A 46 18.90 -6.09 0.36
C THR A 46 20.11 -5.86 -0.55
N PRO A 47 20.17 -4.73 -1.30
CA PRO A 47 21.30 -4.44 -2.15
C PRO A 47 22.54 -4.10 -1.31
N PRO A 48 23.75 -4.07 -1.92
CA PRO A 48 24.99 -3.66 -1.26
C PRO A 48 24.89 -2.26 -0.64
N PRO A 49 25.76 -1.91 0.34
CA PRO A 49 25.82 -0.57 0.87
C PRO A 49 25.94 0.49 -0.22
N GLY A 50 25.07 1.52 -0.16
CA GLY A 50 24.98 2.54 -1.21
C GLY A 50 23.74 3.39 -1.08
N PHE A 51 23.60 4.32 -2.02
CA PHE A 51 22.41 5.14 -2.19
C PHE A 51 21.66 4.70 -3.44
N TYR A 52 20.36 4.53 -3.31
CA TYR A 52 19.46 4.08 -4.36
C TYR A 52 18.27 5.01 -4.45
N PHE A 53 17.64 5.02 -5.59
CA PHE A 53 16.38 5.72 -5.79
C PHE A 53 15.37 4.77 -6.45
N GLU A 54 14.17 4.78 -5.91
CA GLU A 54 13.03 4.07 -6.46
C GLU A 54 11.89 5.04 -6.72
N SER A 55 11.27 4.92 -7.88
CA SER A 55 10.03 5.59 -8.23
C SER A 55 9.00 4.52 -8.57
N GLU A 56 7.92 4.48 -7.80
CA GLU A 56 6.83 3.56 -8.05
C GLU A 56 5.57 4.32 -8.42
N THR A 57 5.10 4.12 -9.66
CA THR A 57 3.81 4.63 -10.12
C THR A 57 2.75 3.60 -9.85
N TYR A 58 1.72 4.00 -9.12
CA TYR A 58 0.58 3.19 -8.74
C TYR A 58 -0.68 3.71 -9.43
N TYR A 59 -1.42 2.80 -10.04
CA TYR A 59 -2.76 3.05 -10.55
C TYR A 59 -3.73 2.03 -9.96
N TYR A 60 -4.83 2.51 -9.41
CA TYR A 60 -5.90 1.68 -8.87
C TYR A 60 -7.25 2.12 -9.44
N SER A 61 -8.06 1.17 -9.86
CA SER A 61 -9.46 1.41 -10.25
C SER A 61 -10.37 0.38 -9.59
N GLY A 62 -11.34 0.87 -8.84
CA GLY A 62 -12.23 -0.01 -8.08
C GLY A 62 -13.56 0.62 -7.73
N ASN A 63 -14.47 -0.20 -7.22
CA ASN A 63 -15.76 0.25 -6.75
C ASN A 63 -16.19 -0.45 -5.46
N LEU A 64 -17.04 0.23 -4.72
CA LEU A 64 -17.76 -0.30 -3.58
C LEU A 64 -19.22 -0.47 -3.98
N GLY A 65 -19.59 -1.67 -4.44
CA GLY A 65 -20.93 -1.97 -4.93
C GLY A 65 -21.91 -2.37 -3.82
N GLY A 66 -23.17 -2.57 -4.20
CA GLY A 66 -24.19 -3.17 -3.32
C GLY A 66 -24.76 -2.22 -2.27
N GLY A 67 -24.78 -0.91 -2.49
CA GLY A 67 -25.35 0.08 -1.55
C GLY A 67 -24.54 0.24 -0.25
N ARG A 68 -23.31 -0.27 -0.20
CA ARG A 68 -22.45 -0.18 0.98
C ARG A 68 -22.04 1.26 1.26
N ALA A 69 -22.00 1.60 2.54
CA ALA A 69 -21.55 2.90 3.00
C ALA A 69 -20.01 2.94 3.03
N PHE A 70 -19.45 4.11 2.69
CA PHE A 70 -18.02 4.42 2.68
C PHE A 70 -17.78 5.62 3.58
N GLN A 71 -16.78 5.54 4.44
CA GLN A 71 -16.39 6.66 5.28
C GLN A 71 -14.96 7.10 4.97
N THR A 72 -14.79 8.39 4.65
CA THR A 72 -13.48 9.02 4.42
C THR A 72 -13.56 10.49 4.81
N GLY A 73 -12.51 11.01 5.45
CA GLY A 73 -12.47 12.42 5.86
C GLY A 73 -13.66 12.86 6.72
N GLY A 74 -14.30 11.92 7.45
CA GLY A 74 -15.54 12.19 8.18
C GLY A 74 -16.81 12.19 7.34
N VAL A 75 -16.70 12.06 6.01
CA VAL A 75 -17.85 11.93 5.08
C VAL A 75 -18.31 10.48 5.04
N VAL A 76 -19.63 10.24 5.04
CA VAL A 76 -20.22 8.91 4.75
C VAL A 76 -20.93 9.00 3.41
N ALA A 77 -20.53 8.15 2.47
CA ALA A 77 -21.04 8.13 1.10
C ALA A 77 -21.45 6.70 0.69
N ALA A 78 -22.21 6.56 -0.39
CA ALA A 78 -22.62 5.28 -0.94
C ALA A 78 -22.42 5.23 -2.47
N ASN A 79 -22.37 3.98 -3.01
CA ASN A 79 -22.11 3.74 -4.43
C ASN A 79 -20.84 4.44 -4.93
N VAL A 80 -19.74 4.18 -4.25
CA VAL A 80 -18.47 4.87 -4.45
C VAL A 80 -17.64 4.14 -5.52
N LYS A 81 -17.07 4.93 -6.43
CA LYS A 81 -16.01 4.51 -7.36
C LYS A 81 -14.77 5.32 -7.09
N ILE A 82 -13.64 4.68 -7.23
CA ILE A 82 -12.32 5.29 -7.09
C ILE A 82 -11.46 4.97 -8.30
N ASP A 83 -10.81 6.00 -8.84
CA ASP A 83 -9.68 5.89 -9.75
C ASP A 83 -8.54 6.67 -9.10
N PHE A 84 -7.47 6.01 -8.74
CA PHE A 84 -6.37 6.59 -7.99
C PHE A 84 -5.07 6.42 -8.75
N THR A 85 -4.38 7.52 -9.00
CA THR A 85 -3.02 7.53 -9.54
C THR A 85 -2.11 8.22 -8.56
N ALA A 86 -1.02 7.56 -8.19
CA ALA A 86 0.00 8.11 -7.32
C ALA A 86 1.40 7.69 -7.79
N ASN A 87 2.39 8.46 -7.36
CA ASN A 87 3.79 8.06 -7.42
C ASN A 87 4.38 8.10 -6.02
N PHE A 88 5.20 7.13 -5.72
CA PHE A 88 5.97 7.00 -4.49
C PHE A 88 7.45 7.21 -4.82
N ALA A 89 8.00 8.35 -4.48
CA ALA A 89 9.41 8.67 -4.66
C ALA A 89 10.18 8.26 -3.40
N THR A 90 11.12 7.33 -3.54
CA THR A 90 11.78 6.69 -2.40
C THR A 90 13.30 6.71 -2.56
N PRO A 91 14.03 7.68 -1.98
CA PRO A 91 15.43 7.54 -1.70
C PRO A 91 15.68 6.47 -0.64
N ILE A 92 16.67 5.62 -0.89
CA ILE A 92 17.06 4.49 -0.04
C ILE A 92 18.56 4.58 0.25
N TRP A 93 18.91 4.43 1.51
CA TRP A 93 20.30 4.35 1.95
C TRP A 93 20.55 3.01 2.65
N VAL A 94 21.35 2.14 2.03
CA VAL A 94 21.90 0.95 2.67
C VAL A 94 23.24 1.33 3.26
N THR A 95 23.35 1.28 4.58
CA THR A 95 24.56 1.68 5.30
C THR A 95 25.62 0.58 5.28
N PRO A 96 26.91 0.91 5.54
CA PRO A 96 27.95 -0.09 5.77
C PRO A 96 27.85 -0.74 7.16
N VAL A 97 26.90 -0.30 8.01
CA VAL A 97 26.69 -0.85 9.36
C VAL A 97 25.98 -2.18 9.26
N GLU A 98 26.49 -3.16 9.99
CA GLU A 98 25.91 -4.48 10.07
C GLU A 98 25.26 -4.72 11.44
N ILE A 99 24.05 -5.28 11.46
CA ILE A 99 23.35 -5.73 12.65
C ILE A 99 23.18 -7.24 12.55
N LEU A 100 23.82 -7.99 13.46
CA LEU A 100 23.81 -9.47 13.45
C LEU A 100 24.22 -10.05 12.08
N GLY A 101 25.17 -9.41 11.39
CA GLY A 101 25.65 -9.80 10.07
C GLY A 101 24.75 -9.37 8.90
N GLY A 102 23.71 -8.64 9.13
CA GLY A 102 22.83 -8.07 8.10
C GLY A 102 23.05 -6.57 7.91
N ASN A 103 22.88 -6.07 6.69
CA ASN A 103 23.05 -4.66 6.38
C ASN A 103 21.85 -3.83 6.85
N LEU A 104 22.12 -2.78 7.62
CA LEU A 104 21.11 -1.80 8.05
C LEU A 104 20.85 -0.80 6.92
N GLY A 105 19.59 -0.54 6.63
CA GLY A 105 19.18 0.49 5.68
C GLY A 105 18.02 1.34 6.17
N PHE A 106 17.86 2.48 5.48
CA PHE A 106 16.81 3.46 5.73
C PHE A 106 16.18 3.91 4.41
N SER A 107 14.91 4.26 4.44
CA SER A 107 14.26 4.91 3.30
C SER A 107 13.25 5.95 3.76
N ILE A 108 13.02 6.92 2.89
CA ILE A 108 11.97 7.92 3.02
C ILE A 108 11.12 7.82 1.77
N THR A 109 9.81 7.63 1.91
CA THR A 109 8.91 7.62 0.76
C THR A 109 7.97 8.81 0.82
N ILE A 110 7.91 9.54 -0.28
CA ILE A 110 7.04 10.71 -0.45
C ILE A 110 6.00 10.35 -1.52
N PRO A 111 4.74 10.08 -1.13
CA PRO A 111 3.67 9.86 -2.07
C PRO A 111 3.08 11.17 -2.57
N PHE A 112 2.75 11.23 -3.86
CA PHE A 112 1.99 12.32 -4.45
C PHE A 112 1.11 11.78 -5.58
N GLY A 113 -0.05 12.39 -5.77
CA GLY A 113 -0.96 11.87 -6.78
C GLY A 113 -2.36 12.49 -6.74
N THR A 114 -3.26 11.83 -7.45
CA THR A 114 -4.64 12.29 -7.58
C THR A 114 -5.61 11.14 -7.32
N PRO A 115 -6.21 11.07 -6.12
CA PRO A 115 -7.40 10.27 -5.92
C PRO A 115 -8.58 10.96 -6.64
N ASN A 116 -9.30 10.20 -7.46
CA ASN A 116 -10.51 10.63 -8.13
C ASN A 116 -11.65 9.75 -7.62
N ILE A 117 -12.46 10.31 -6.74
CA ILE A 117 -13.53 9.59 -6.07
C ILE A 117 -14.87 10.13 -6.52
N SER A 118 -15.79 9.25 -6.90
CA SER A 118 -17.17 9.59 -7.20
C SER A 118 -18.12 8.77 -6.33
N ALA A 119 -19.07 9.46 -5.70
CA ALA A 119 -20.12 8.87 -4.88
C ALA A 119 -21.48 9.08 -5.53
N GLY A 120 -22.37 8.08 -5.47
CA GLY A 120 -23.75 8.19 -5.93
C GLY A 120 -24.64 8.95 -4.96
N ALA A 121 -24.27 8.97 -3.67
CA ALA A 121 -24.94 9.75 -2.63
C ALA A 121 -23.94 10.06 -1.50
N VAL A 122 -24.07 11.23 -0.89
CA VAL A 122 -23.41 11.59 0.37
C VAL A 122 -24.48 11.54 1.47
N LEU A 123 -24.31 10.66 2.42
CA LEU A 123 -25.25 10.40 3.51
C LEU A 123 -24.98 11.27 4.72
N PHE A 124 -23.71 11.67 4.92
CA PHE A 124 -23.24 12.56 5.96
C PHE A 124 -21.97 13.28 5.51
N SER A 125 -21.86 14.57 5.86
CA SER A 125 -20.62 15.34 5.68
C SER A 125 -20.50 16.35 6.82
N PRO A 126 -19.31 16.55 7.42
CA PRO A 126 -19.09 17.58 8.44
C PRO A 126 -19.23 19.02 7.89
N ARG A 127 -19.22 19.22 6.56
CA ARG A 127 -19.37 20.53 5.91
C ARG A 127 -20.82 20.93 5.65
N ILE A 128 -21.70 19.97 5.59
CA ILE A 128 -23.10 20.16 5.22
C ILE A 128 -23.99 19.33 6.15
N ASP A 129 -24.94 20.01 6.78
CA ASP A 129 -25.89 19.38 7.72
C ASP A 129 -27.13 18.86 6.97
N ARG A 130 -26.91 18.16 5.85
CA ARG A 130 -27.99 17.55 5.06
C ARG A 130 -27.53 16.39 4.20
N ILE A 131 -28.44 15.48 3.91
CA ILE A 131 -28.25 14.42 2.92
C ILE A 131 -28.26 15.04 1.52
N ILE A 132 -27.22 14.80 0.72
CA ILE A 132 -27.21 15.11 -0.71
C ILE A 132 -27.49 13.80 -1.46
N ALA A 133 -28.67 13.71 -2.06
CA ALA A 133 -28.98 12.70 -3.04
C ALA A 133 -28.55 13.22 -4.41
N GLY A 134 -27.38 12.81 -4.88
CA GLY A 134 -26.81 13.22 -6.14
C GLY A 134 -25.38 12.72 -6.31
N ARG A 135 -24.86 12.82 -7.54
CA ARG A 135 -23.50 12.39 -7.85
C ARG A 135 -22.52 13.45 -7.39
N GLU A 136 -21.70 13.12 -6.41
CA GLU A 136 -20.54 13.90 -6.00
C GLU A 136 -19.29 13.34 -6.65
N ARG A 137 -18.41 14.20 -7.13
CA ARG A 137 -17.09 13.85 -7.64
C ARG A 137 -16.06 14.79 -7.07
N ASP A 138 -14.97 14.21 -6.59
CA ASP A 138 -13.86 14.95 -6.03
C ASP A 138 -12.53 14.38 -6.57
N ALA A 139 -11.64 15.27 -7.03
CA ALA A 139 -10.32 14.90 -7.53
C ALA A 139 -9.38 16.09 -7.29
N ASN A 140 -8.31 15.83 -6.55
CA ASN A 140 -7.31 16.85 -6.24
C ASN A 140 -5.90 16.23 -6.26
N PHE A 141 -4.97 16.90 -6.97
CA PHE A 141 -3.56 16.53 -6.89
C PHE A 141 -2.98 17.06 -5.59
N SER A 142 -2.36 16.15 -4.82
CA SER A 142 -1.78 16.51 -3.52
C SER A 142 -0.64 15.57 -3.13
N VAL A 143 0.06 15.94 -2.06
CA VAL A 143 1.11 15.14 -1.43
C VAL A 143 0.49 14.37 -0.27
N GLY A 144 0.83 13.09 -0.17
CA GLY A 144 0.40 12.21 0.93
C GLY A 144 1.31 12.27 2.15
N ASP A 145 1.02 11.41 3.10
CA ASP A 145 1.81 11.28 4.32
C ASP A 145 3.20 10.70 4.03
N ILE A 146 4.23 11.19 4.73
CA ILE A 146 5.59 10.70 4.58
C ILE A 146 5.74 9.36 5.29
N TYR A 147 6.36 8.38 4.60
CA TYR A 147 6.75 7.11 5.16
C TYR A 147 8.24 7.10 5.48
N LEU A 148 8.60 6.67 6.67
CA LEU A 148 9.96 6.48 7.13
C LEU A 148 10.17 5.00 7.42
N ALA A 149 11.17 4.37 6.79
CA ALA A 149 11.47 2.98 7.08
C ALA A 149 12.92 2.78 7.51
N SER A 150 13.10 1.83 8.42
CA SER A 150 14.38 1.20 8.72
C SER A 150 14.26 -0.29 8.47
N PHE A 151 15.29 -0.89 7.91
CA PHE A 151 15.32 -2.31 7.63
C PHE A 151 16.69 -2.91 7.85
N VAL A 152 16.70 -4.20 8.12
CA VAL A 152 17.92 -5.00 8.16
C VAL A 152 17.73 -6.20 7.25
N GLY A 153 18.71 -6.45 6.38
CA GLY A 153 18.65 -7.57 5.45
C GLY A 153 19.87 -8.46 5.54
N TRP A 154 19.63 -9.74 5.47
CA TRP A 154 20.61 -10.84 5.55
C TRP A 154 20.51 -11.73 4.32
N HIS A 155 21.56 -12.48 4.06
CA HIS A 155 21.56 -13.52 3.03
C HIS A 155 22.46 -14.71 3.41
N SER A 156 22.10 -15.88 2.93
CA SER A 156 22.92 -17.10 3.03
C SER A 156 22.67 -17.99 1.80
N GLY A 157 23.67 -18.09 0.92
CA GLY A 157 23.49 -18.74 -0.37
C GLY A 157 22.34 -18.14 -1.18
N ASN A 158 21.37 -18.96 -1.56
CA ASN A 158 20.18 -18.56 -2.34
C ASN A 158 19.05 -17.96 -1.47
N LEU A 159 19.20 -17.95 -0.15
CA LEU A 159 18.19 -17.44 0.76
C LEU A 159 18.53 -16.02 1.20
N HIS A 160 17.57 -15.11 1.05
CA HIS A 160 17.63 -13.72 1.47
C HIS A 160 16.45 -13.44 2.38
N TRP A 161 16.67 -12.67 3.43
CA TRP A 161 15.56 -12.24 4.29
C TRP A 161 15.81 -10.84 4.86
N SER A 162 14.75 -10.15 5.17
CA SER A 162 14.81 -8.82 5.77
C SER A 162 13.69 -8.61 6.76
N THR A 163 13.91 -7.69 7.69
CA THR A 163 12.85 -7.14 8.55
C THR A 163 12.77 -5.64 8.32
N THR A 164 11.57 -5.11 8.33
CA THR A 164 11.30 -3.68 8.09
C THR A 164 10.39 -3.14 9.18
N LEU A 165 10.76 -2.00 9.76
CA LEU A 165 9.91 -1.16 10.56
C LEU A 165 9.58 0.08 9.76
N LEU A 166 8.30 0.29 9.44
CA LEU A 166 7.79 1.42 8.68
C LEU A 166 6.94 2.29 9.61
N GLY A 167 7.23 3.57 9.67
CA GLY A 167 6.43 4.58 10.36
C GLY A 167 5.79 5.55 9.37
N VAL A 168 4.57 5.98 9.64
CA VAL A 168 3.87 6.99 8.86
C VAL A 168 3.70 8.25 9.68
N VAL A 169 4.18 9.37 9.13
CA VAL A 169 4.03 10.70 9.70
C VAL A 169 2.90 11.41 8.98
N PRO A 170 1.80 11.81 9.67
CA PRO A 170 0.69 12.53 9.07
C PRO A 170 1.11 13.95 8.68
N SER A 171 1.74 14.08 7.53
CA SER A 171 2.36 15.32 7.02
C SER A 171 1.79 15.75 5.67
N GLY A 172 0.92 14.92 5.08
CA GLY A 172 0.33 15.16 3.78
C GLY A 172 -0.83 16.16 3.81
N SER A 173 -1.30 16.49 2.62
CA SER A 173 -2.47 17.34 2.45
C SER A 173 -3.73 16.58 2.83
N TYR A 174 -4.41 17.05 3.86
CA TYR A 174 -5.66 16.46 4.35
C TYR A 174 -6.68 17.54 4.65
N GLU A 175 -7.91 17.29 4.26
CA GLU A 175 -9.03 18.18 4.51
C GLU A 175 -10.26 17.41 4.97
N SER A 176 -10.74 17.70 6.19
CA SER A 176 -11.97 17.11 6.71
C SER A 176 -13.17 17.51 5.87
N GLY A 177 -14.03 16.56 5.54
CA GLY A 177 -15.19 16.75 4.67
C GLY A 177 -14.89 16.63 3.17
N GLN A 178 -13.65 16.27 2.79
CA GLN A 178 -13.27 16.00 1.41
C GLN A 178 -13.29 14.47 1.16
N LEU A 179 -13.78 14.07 -0.03
CA LEU A 179 -13.79 12.65 -0.43
C LEU A 179 -12.42 12.18 -0.89
N SER A 180 -11.64 13.03 -1.57
CA SER A 180 -10.38 12.70 -2.22
C SER A 180 -9.17 13.19 -1.44
N ASN A 181 -8.93 12.63 -0.26
CA ASN A 181 -7.68 12.84 0.47
C ASN A 181 -6.67 11.75 0.08
N ILE A 182 -5.43 12.16 -0.26
CA ILE A 182 -4.31 11.24 -0.43
C ILE A 182 -3.66 10.91 0.94
N SER A 183 -3.60 11.89 1.83
CA SER A 183 -3.20 11.69 3.22
C SER A 183 -4.30 10.97 3.99
N LEU A 184 -3.93 10.03 4.83
CA LEU A 184 -4.82 9.35 5.77
C LEU A 184 -4.88 10.06 7.12
N ASN A 185 -4.00 11.06 7.32
CA ASN A 185 -3.94 11.94 8.50
C ASN A 185 -3.93 11.18 9.84
N ARG A 186 -3.33 10.00 9.84
CA ARG A 186 -3.15 9.20 11.06
C ARG A 186 -1.73 8.65 11.16
N PRO A 187 -1.10 8.72 12.33
CA PRO A 187 0.14 8.00 12.57
C PRO A 187 -0.11 6.49 12.49
N ALA A 188 0.88 5.76 12.03
CA ALA A 188 0.83 4.31 12.06
C ALA A 188 2.23 3.72 12.02
N ILE A 189 2.35 2.46 12.45
CA ILE A 189 3.56 1.67 12.37
C ILE A 189 3.22 0.33 11.74
N ASP A 190 4.04 -0.07 10.78
CA ASP A 190 4.01 -1.41 10.20
C ASP A 190 5.31 -2.15 10.51
N PHE A 191 5.17 -3.39 10.91
CA PHE A 191 6.27 -4.32 11.07
C PHE A 191 6.10 -5.47 10.09
N SER A 192 7.05 -5.64 9.17
CA SER A 192 7.03 -6.68 8.15
C SER A 192 8.35 -7.43 8.07
N GLY A 193 8.24 -8.71 7.70
CA GLY A 193 9.37 -9.56 7.34
C GLY A 193 9.27 -9.96 5.88
N ALA A 194 10.41 -10.14 5.21
CA ALA A 194 10.45 -10.67 3.86
C ALA A 194 11.43 -11.82 3.77
N ILE A 195 11.06 -12.86 3.03
CA ILE A 195 11.93 -14.00 2.71
C ILE A 195 11.91 -14.19 1.20
N THR A 196 13.08 -14.28 0.59
CA THR A 196 13.26 -14.54 -0.84
C THR A 196 14.20 -15.73 -1.02
N TYR A 197 13.76 -16.73 -1.77
CA TYR A 197 14.63 -17.73 -2.36
C TYR A 197 14.93 -17.34 -3.81
N LEU A 198 16.21 -17.15 -4.12
CA LEU A 198 16.67 -16.79 -5.46
C LEU A 198 17.71 -17.80 -5.93
N ASP A 199 17.38 -18.57 -6.97
CA ASP A 199 18.32 -19.46 -7.63
C ASP A 199 18.84 -18.82 -8.92
N PRO A 200 20.05 -18.27 -8.93
CA PRO A 200 20.60 -17.59 -10.10
C PRO A 200 20.98 -18.54 -11.24
N ILE A 201 21.11 -19.85 -10.97
CA ILE A 201 21.45 -20.88 -11.99
C ILE A 201 20.19 -21.32 -12.68
N LEU A 202 19.19 -21.71 -11.92
CA LEU A 202 17.89 -22.14 -12.46
C LEU A 202 16.99 -20.96 -12.81
N GLY A 203 17.30 -19.76 -12.33
CA GLY A 203 16.52 -18.55 -12.61
C GLY A 203 15.14 -18.53 -11.95
N TYR A 204 14.96 -19.17 -10.79
CA TYR A 204 13.72 -19.10 -10.02
C TYR A 204 13.85 -18.11 -8.86
N GLU A 205 12.78 -17.38 -8.63
CA GLU A 205 12.61 -16.48 -7.50
C GLU A 205 11.27 -16.74 -6.83
N LEU A 206 11.27 -16.87 -5.49
CA LEU A 206 10.08 -16.99 -4.67
C LEU A 206 10.22 -16.03 -3.49
N SER A 207 9.27 -15.14 -3.32
CA SER A 207 9.23 -14.20 -2.18
C SER A 207 7.92 -14.29 -1.42
N VAL A 208 8.00 -14.04 -0.10
CA VAL A 208 6.85 -13.89 0.78
C VAL A 208 7.11 -12.78 1.80
N VAL A 209 6.09 -11.95 2.05
CA VAL A 209 6.18 -10.77 2.92
C VAL A 209 4.95 -10.69 3.83
N PRO A 210 4.95 -11.31 5.00
CA PRO A 210 3.96 -11.05 6.04
C PRO A 210 4.25 -9.74 6.77
N GLY A 211 3.18 -9.06 7.22
CA GLY A 211 3.30 -7.88 8.06
C GLY A 211 2.04 -7.56 8.87
N ILE A 212 2.23 -6.71 9.87
CA ILE A 212 1.17 -6.23 10.76
C ILE A 212 1.30 -4.72 10.91
N THR A 213 0.18 -4.03 10.70
CA THR A 213 0.05 -2.59 10.84
C THR A 213 -0.76 -2.23 12.07
N PHE A 214 -0.23 -1.32 12.88
CA PHE A 214 -0.90 -0.70 14.03
C PHE A 214 -1.19 0.77 13.69
N ASN A 215 -2.43 1.18 13.85
CA ASN A 215 -2.89 2.53 13.56
C ASN A 215 -3.15 3.31 14.84
N TRP A 216 -3.00 4.64 14.77
CA TRP A 216 -3.48 5.57 15.78
C TRP A 216 -4.68 6.34 15.27
N ILE A 217 -5.29 7.08 16.17
CA ILE A 217 -6.49 7.87 15.86
C ILE A 217 -6.18 8.94 14.83
N ASN A 218 -7.08 9.13 13.86
CA ASN A 218 -7.08 10.31 13.00
C ASN A 218 -7.60 11.50 13.82
N PRO A 219 -6.76 12.51 14.12
CA PRO A 219 -7.16 13.60 15.02
C PRO A 219 -8.29 14.48 14.45
N ALA A 220 -8.42 14.53 13.12
CA ALA A 220 -9.45 15.36 12.47
C ALA A 220 -10.83 14.69 12.48
N THR A 221 -10.91 13.39 12.43
CA THR A 221 -12.16 12.63 12.36
C THR A 221 -12.48 11.86 13.63
N GLN A 222 -11.51 11.71 14.54
CA GLN A 222 -11.60 10.87 15.73
C GLN A 222 -11.90 9.38 15.41
N TYR A 223 -11.46 8.94 14.22
CA TYR A 223 -11.60 7.57 13.75
C TYR A 223 -10.32 6.77 14.05
N LEU A 224 -10.46 5.58 14.57
CA LEU A 224 -9.37 4.64 14.82
C LEU A 224 -9.56 3.40 13.94
N THR A 225 -8.73 3.26 12.92
CA THR A 225 -8.64 2.05 12.11
C THR A 225 -8.06 0.91 12.94
N GLY A 226 -8.66 -0.25 12.87
CA GLY A 226 -8.19 -1.44 13.57
C GLY A 226 -6.82 -1.94 13.10
N THR A 227 -6.27 -2.92 13.81
CA THR A 227 -5.01 -3.59 13.44
C THR A 227 -5.18 -4.39 12.17
N GLU A 228 -4.21 -4.30 11.26
CA GLU A 228 -4.28 -4.87 9.92
C GLU A 228 -3.16 -5.91 9.72
N PHE A 229 -3.49 -7.03 9.11
CA PHE A 229 -2.54 -8.04 8.65
C PHE A 229 -2.47 -8.01 7.13
N HIS A 230 -1.27 -8.10 6.59
CA HIS A 230 -1.05 -8.28 5.15
C HIS A 230 -0.03 -9.39 4.88
N LEU A 231 -0.18 -10.01 3.74
CA LEU A 231 0.73 -11.00 3.21
C LEU A 231 0.86 -10.76 1.71
N GLU A 232 2.08 -10.58 1.23
CA GLU A 232 2.38 -10.50 -0.19
C GLU A 232 3.27 -11.64 -0.61
N TRP A 233 3.22 -12.03 -1.87
CA TRP A 233 4.06 -13.08 -2.43
C TRP A 233 4.32 -12.86 -3.91
N SER A 234 5.44 -13.41 -4.37
CA SER A 234 5.81 -13.51 -5.77
C SER A 234 6.42 -14.87 -6.09
N ALA A 235 6.24 -15.30 -7.33
CA ALA A 235 6.86 -16.47 -7.89
C ALA A 235 7.29 -16.15 -9.33
N SER A 236 8.60 -16.03 -9.57
CA SER A 236 9.13 -15.50 -10.82
C SER A 236 10.12 -16.46 -11.47
N LYS A 237 10.22 -16.36 -12.79
CA LYS A 237 11.20 -17.03 -13.62
C LYS A 237 12.00 -16.00 -14.41
N TYR A 238 13.30 -16.03 -14.27
CA TYR A 238 14.22 -15.28 -15.13
C TYR A 238 14.39 -16.05 -16.45
N LEU A 239 13.97 -15.40 -17.52
CA LEU A 239 14.10 -15.91 -18.91
C LEU A 239 15.48 -15.56 -19.49
N SER A 240 16.06 -14.46 -19.01
CA SER A 240 17.46 -14.06 -19.24
C SER A 240 17.98 -13.39 -17.97
N LYS A 241 19.22 -12.87 -18.01
CA LYS A 241 19.77 -12.07 -16.90
C LYS A 241 19.00 -10.77 -16.68
N GLU A 242 18.35 -10.27 -17.71
CA GLU A 242 17.64 -8.98 -17.72
C GLU A 242 16.14 -9.14 -17.54
N LEU A 243 15.54 -10.23 -18.07
CA LEU A 243 14.09 -10.39 -18.17
C LEU A 243 13.55 -11.44 -17.21
N SER A 244 12.61 -11.05 -16.39
CA SER A 244 11.82 -11.95 -15.54
C SER A 244 10.32 -11.82 -15.81
N VAL A 245 9.59 -12.91 -15.62
CA VAL A 245 8.13 -12.97 -15.65
C VAL A 245 7.66 -13.80 -14.46
N GLY A 246 6.44 -13.54 -13.97
CA GLY A 246 5.96 -14.31 -12.82
C GLY A 246 4.54 -13.98 -12.40
N LEU A 247 4.14 -14.67 -11.35
CA LEU A 247 2.88 -14.44 -10.64
C LEU A 247 3.15 -13.66 -9.36
N VAL A 248 2.20 -12.82 -9.00
CA VAL A 248 2.21 -12.02 -7.76
C VAL A 248 0.83 -12.05 -7.13
N GLY A 249 0.76 -11.82 -5.84
CA GLY A 249 -0.50 -11.74 -5.14
C GLY A 249 -0.36 -11.13 -3.75
N TYR A 250 -1.50 -10.74 -3.19
CA TYR A 250 -1.57 -10.30 -1.81
C TYR A 250 -2.86 -10.78 -1.14
N TYR A 251 -2.78 -10.87 0.18
CA TYR A 251 -3.89 -11.08 1.07
C TYR A 251 -3.86 -10.01 2.17
N TYR A 252 -5.01 -9.43 2.46
CA TYR A 252 -5.19 -8.48 3.55
C TYR A 252 -6.37 -8.88 4.40
N ASN A 253 -6.22 -8.75 5.70
CA ASN A 253 -7.30 -8.97 6.65
C ASN A 253 -7.14 -8.07 7.88
N GLN A 254 -8.15 -7.28 8.16
CA GLN A 254 -8.19 -6.48 9.38
C GLN A 254 -8.52 -7.37 10.58
N LEU A 255 -7.63 -7.38 11.56
CA LEU A 255 -7.71 -8.29 12.73
C LEU A 255 -8.68 -7.77 13.77
N THR A 256 -8.66 -6.46 14.06
CA THR A 256 -9.58 -5.82 14.99
C THR A 256 -10.52 -4.88 14.25
N GLY A 257 -11.72 -4.67 14.79
CA GLY A 257 -12.69 -3.72 14.23
C GLY A 257 -12.22 -2.28 14.42
N ASP A 258 -12.79 -1.39 13.60
CA ASP A 258 -12.63 0.05 13.75
C ASP A 258 -13.31 0.55 15.02
N SER A 259 -12.94 1.74 15.48
CA SER A 259 -13.46 2.35 16.70
C SER A 259 -13.23 3.86 16.71
N GLY A 260 -13.52 4.49 17.85
CA GLY A 260 -13.41 5.93 18.02
C GLY A 260 -14.75 6.64 17.87
N SER A 261 -14.87 7.86 18.38
CA SER A 261 -16.12 8.63 18.30
C SER A 261 -16.46 9.08 16.87
N GLY A 262 -15.50 8.98 15.96
CA GLY A 262 -15.67 9.26 14.53
C GLY A 262 -16.15 8.08 13.70
N ASP A 263 -16.16 6.87 14.25
CA ASP A 263 -16.73 5.70 13.57
C ASP A 263 -18.27 5.79 13.59
N ARG A 264 -18.85 6.11 12.42
CA ARG A 264 -20.29 6.34 12.24
C ARG A 264 -21.05 5.16 11.67
N ILE A 265 -20.30 4.17 11.18
CA ILE A 265 -20.89 3.06 10.44
C ILE A 265 -20.61 1.68 11.04
N GLY A 266 -19.83 1.64 12.12
CA GLY A 266 -19.63 0.49 12.98
C GLY A 266 -18.26 -0.18 12.87
N PRO A 267 -17.95 -1.11 13.81
CA PRO A 267 -16.64 -1.72 13.98
C PRO A 267 -16.38 -2.81 12.93
N PHE A 268 -16.34 -2.46 11.67
CA PHE A 268 -16.18 -3.41 10.57
C PHE A 268 -14.73 -3.85 10.40
N LYS A 269 -14.54 -4.97 9.68
CA LYS A 269 -13.23 -5.52 9.33
C LYS A 269 -13.15 -5.73 7.83
N GLY A 270 -12.08 -5.21 7.22
CA GLY A 270 -11.78 -5.37 5.80
C GLY A 270 -11.05 -6.67 5.50
N ARG A 271 -11.30 -7.23 4.31
CA ARG A 271 -10.55 -8.34 3.73
C ARG A 271 -10.48 -8.18 2.22
N VAL A 272 -9.35 -8.53 1.64
CA VAL A 272 -9.19 -8.65 0.20
C VAL A 272 -8.09 -9.66 -0.13
N THR A 273 -8.30 -10.41 -1.20
CA THR A 273 -7.30 -11.28 -1.82
C THR A 273 -7.07 -10.83 -3.24
N SER A 274 -5.85 -10.94 -3.73
CA SER A 274 -5.54 -10.65 -5.11
C SER A 274 -4.64 -11.70 -5.74
N LEU A 275 -4.73 -11.79 -7.06
CA LEU A 275 -3.83 -12.54 -7.91
C LEU A 275 -3.45 -11.66 -9.10
N GLY A 276 -2.22 -11.79 -9.55
CA GLY A 276 -1.71 -10.97 -10.63
C GLY A 276 -0.49 -11.56 -11.32
N ALA A 277 0.04 -10.78 -12.24
CA ALA A 277 1.25 -11.11 -12.98
C ALA A 277 2.25 -9.96 -12.92
N GLN A 278 3.51 -10.31 -13.14
CA GLN A 278 4.61 -9.35 -13.22
C GLN A 278 5.50 -9.61 -14.43
N ILE A 279 6.11 -8.54 -14.91
CA ILE A 279 7.24 -8.57 -15.84
C ILE A 279 8.31 -7.61 -15.32
N GLY A 280 9.53 -8.10 -15.15
CA GLY A 280 10.69 -7.31 -14.75
C GLY A 280 11.71 -7.25 -15.87
N TYR A 281 12.31 -6.07 -16.07
CA TYR A 281 13.37 -5.89 -17.05
C TYR A 281 14.45 -4.96 -16.47
N THR A 282 15.70 -5.40 -16.55
CA THR A 282 16.87 -4.60 -16.14
C THR A 282 17.69 -4.25 -17.38
N PHE A 283 17.97 -2.96 -17.56
CA PHE A 283 18.80 -2.45 -18.64
C PHE A 283 19.88 -1.51 -18.08
N LYS A 284 20.81 -1.12 -18.93
CA LYS A 284 21.82 -0.13 -18.55
C LYS A 284 21.53 1.23 -19.20
N LEU A 285 21.59 2.28 -18.40
CA LEU A 285 21.62 3.66 -18.86
C LEU A 285 23.06 4.17 -18.66
N GLY A 286 23.87 4.11 -19.71
CA GLY A 286 25.33 4.19 -19.61
C GLY A 286 25.86 2.99 -18.79
N GLU A 287 26.54 3.26 -17.68
CA GLU A 287 27.02 2.21 -16.76
C GLU A 287 26.05 1.90 -15.61
N ILE A 288 24.98 2.68 -15.47
CA ILE A 288 24.01 2.54 -14.36
C ILE A 288 23.00 1.45 -14.72
N PRO A 289 22.88 0.36 -13.94
CA PRO A 289 21.81 -0.59 -14.11
C PRO A 289 20.49 0.02 -13.63
N VAL A 290 19.47 -0.01 -14.47
CA VAL A 290 18.12 0.44 -14.16
C VAL A 290 17.20 -0.77 -14.19
N SER A 291 16.58 -1.06 -13.08
CA SER A 291 15.59 -2.14 -12.96
C SER A 291 14.19 -1.57 -13.08
N THR A 292 13.36 -2.22 -13.89
CA THR A 292 11.94 -1.90 -14.04
C THR A 292 11.11 -3.12 -13.73
N ASN A 293 9.96 -2.92 -13.10
CA ASN A 293 9.01 -4.00 -12.83
C ASN A 293 7.58 -3.48 -13.01
N LEU A 294 6.81 -4.12 -13.87
CA LEU A 294 5.39 -3.88 -14.04
C LEU A 294 4.63 -5.01 -13.39
N ARG A 295 3.74 -4.67 -12.44
CA ARG A 295 2.86 -5.62 -11.76
C ARG A 295 1.41 -5.22 -11.99
N PHE A 296 0.58 -6.21 -12.24
CA PHE A 296 -0.87 -6.05 -12.35
C PHE A 296 -1.56 -7.03 -11.43
N PHE A 297 -2.56 -6.54 -10.70
CA PHE A 297 -3.34 -7.34 -9.75
C PHE A 297 -4.83 -7.22 -10.02
N ARG A 298 -5.55 -8.32 -9.87
CA ARG A 298 -7.01 -8.37 -9.80
C ARG A 298 -7.44 -8.80 -8.43
N GLU A 299 -8.28 -8.00 -7.80
CA GLU A 299 -8.85 -8.28 -6.47
C GLU A 299 -10.10 -9.15 -6.56
N PHE A 300 -10.25 -10.03 -5.59
CA PHE A 300 -11.41 -10.90 -5.36
C PHE A 300 -11.53 -11.24 -3.87
N ASP A 301 -12.60 -11.94 -3.46
CA ASP A 301 -12.95 -12.23 -2.06
C ASP A 301 -12.91 -10.96 -1.20
N VAL A 302 -13.52 -9.90 -1.72
CA VAL A 302 -13.48 -8.58 -1.10
C VAL A 302 -14.61 -8.43 -0.09
N ARG A 303 -14.26 -8.07 1.13
CA ARG A 303 -15.21 -7.76 2.19
C ARG A 303 -14.89 -6.38 2.75
N ASN A 304 -15.88 -5.50 2.79
CA ASN A 304 -15.79 -4.15 3.36
C ASN A 304 -14.61 -3.29 2.84
N ARG A 305 -14.28 -3.45 1.57
CA ARG A 305 -13.26 -2.68 0.84
C ARG A 305 -13.70 -2.44 -0.59
N PHE A 306 -12.95 -1.63 -1.34
CA PHE A 306 -13.10 -1.57 -2.79
C PHE A 306 -12.70 -2.90 -3.40
N ALA A 307 -13.38 -3.27 -4.49
CA ALA A 307 -13.01 -4.36 -5.37
C ALA A 307 -12.53 -3.79 -6.69
N GLY A 308 -11.30 -4.07 -7.06
CA GLY A 308 -10.71 -3.41 -8.22
C GLY A 308 -9.54 -4.13 -8.87
N THR A 309 -8.76 -3.32 -9.56
CA THR A 309 -7.47 -3.68 -10.15
C THR A 309 -6.42 -2.70 -9.69
N ALA A 310 -5.23 -3.20 -9.42
CA ALA A 310 -4.05 -2.41 -9.09
C ALA A 310 -2.96 -2.65 -10.13
N THR A 311 -2.26 -1.61 -10.52
CA THR A 311 -1.10 -1.68 -11.41
C THR A 311 0.03 -0.87 -10.80
N PHE A 312 1.22 -1.44 -10.79
CA PHE A 312 2.44 -0.80 -10.31
C PHE A 312 3.48 -0.81 -11.42
N LEU A 313 4.11 0.32 -11.65
CA LEU A 313 5.34 0.43 -12.43
C LEU A 313 6.43 0.96 -11.53
N THR A 314 7.36 0.09 -11.16
CA THR A 314 8.52 0.44 -10.35
C THR A 314 9.72 0.65 -11.26
N ILE A 315 10.48 1.70 -11.03
CA ILE A 315 11.77 2.00 -11.67
C ILE A 315 12.75 2.26 -10.53
N SER A 316 13.84 1.49 -10.48
CA SER A 316 14.87 1.66 -9.46
C SER A 316 16.27 1.64 -10.04
N ALA A 317 17.15 2.46 -9.45
CA ALA A 317 18.54 2.55 -9.86
C ALA A 317 19.45 2.87 -8.67
N PRO A 318 20.69 2.37 -8.65
CA PRO A 318 21.72 2.85 -7.76
C PRO A 318 22.16 4.26 -8.17
N LEU A 319 22.22 5.17 -7.21
CA LEU A 319 22.85 6.49 -7.39
C LEU A 319 24.34 6.43 -7.05
N TRP A 320 24.68 5.60 -6.10
CA TRP A 320 26.05 5.30 -5.70
C TRP A 320 26.09 3.97 -4.97
N VAL A 321 27.13 3.18 -5.22
CA VAL A 321 27.36 1.88 -4.52
C VAL A 321 28.75 1.92 -3.91
N ALA A 322 28.86 1.53 -2.66
CA ALA A 322 30.13 1.44 -1.98
C ALA A 322 31.02 0.39 -2.68
N PRO A 323 32.33 0.65 -2.83
CA PRO A 323 33.23 -0.37 -3.34
C PRO A 323 33.21 -1.61 -2.41
N PRO A 324 33.35 -2.82 -2.98
CA PRO A 324 33.36 -4.03 -2.17
C PRO A 324 34.47 -3.96 -1.11
N LYS A 325 34.19 -4.47 0.09
CA LYS A 325 35.20 -4.54 1.15
C LYS A 325 36.39 -5.36 0.61
N PRO A 326 37.67 -4.91 0.81
CA PRO A 326 38.80 -5.73 0.45
C PRO A 326 38.70 -7.10 1.13
N VAL A 327 38.80 -8.15 0.36
CA VAL A 327 38.95 -9.50 0.91
C VAL A 327 40.22 -9.49 1.72
N ALA A 328 40.14 -9.73 3.04
CA ALA A 328 41.31 -9.82 3.88
C ALA A 328 42.19 -10.93 3.29
N GLU A 329 43.39 -10.56 2.80
CA GLU A 329 44.36 -11.55 2.36
C GLU A 329 44.57 -12.52 3.52
N ALA A 330 44.31 -13.81 3.28
CA ALA A 330 44.60 -14.85 4.24
C ALA A 330 46.07 -14.72 4.62
N LYS A 331 46.38 -14.32 5.87
CA LYS A 331 47.73 -14.24 6.34
C LYS A 331 48.35 -15.62 6.06
N PRO A 332 49.48 -15.70 5.35
CA PRO A 332 50.15 -16.95 5.08
C PRO A 332 50.43 -17.62 6.44
N ILE A 333 49.96 -18.83 6.59
CA ILE A 333 50.30 -19.64 7.76
C ILE A 333 51.79 -19.95 7.62
N VAL A 334 52.61 -19.08 8.23
CA VAL A 334 54.05 -19.37 8.36
C VAL A 334 54.14 -20.49 9.37
N SER A 335 54.24 -21.70 8.88
CA SER A 335 54.67 -22.83 9.70
C SER A 335 56.11 -22.58 10.11
N LYS A 336 56.31 -22.25 11.37
CA LYS A 336 57.63 -22.32 11.97
C LYS A 336 57.97 -23.79 12.11
N PHE A 337 58.81 -24.28 11.24
CA PHE A 337 59.62 -25.47 11.49
C PHE A 337 61.03 -24.99 11.90
#